data_cf5ea10243b9a0784e062de2e9dc4089
#
_entry.id   cf5ea10243b9a0784e062de2e9dc4089
#
_cell.length_a   1.000
_cell.length_b   1.000
_cell.length_c   1.000
_cell.angle_alpha   90.00
_cell.angle_beta   90.00
_cell.angle_gamma   90.00
#
_symmetry.space_group_name_H-M   'P 1'
#
loop_
_entity.id
_entity.type
_entity.pdbx_description
1 polymer ?
#
loop_
_entity_poly.entity_id
_entity_poly.type
_entity_poly.pdbx_seq_one_letter_code
_entity_poly.pdbx_strand_id
1 'polypeptide(L)'
;MTWRKATARMVWACIAAGGLAAALGGCASSSSNGNWRQSGAQGVGKGDIVTQSDENEVRKRARIRLELASTYFTQAQYTTALDEIKQALAIDPTLVSAVELRALIYDAMGDQARAEDAFKQALSMEPNNAGVLHNYGWYLCRHKEFARADPLFVQAANQPMSLTATKSLLVRGVCQIQAGQWAEAEKSLAKSYELDPANPATAYNLSAVLFHKGEFERARFYIRRVNASSQQATAESLWLATRIEHKLDNPTVRDEFGAQLRNRFAGSREANLFELGRFDE
;
A
#
# COMPACT_ATOMS: atom_id res chain seq x y z
N MET A 1 -12.88 23.67 1.13
CA MET A 1 -13.72 22.51 0.79
C MET A 1 -13.10 21.60 -0.27
N THR A 2 -11.84 21.77 -0.66
CA THR A 2 -11.17 21.15 -1.82
C THR A 2 -10.06 20.15 -1.47
N TRP A 3 -9.69 20.02 -0.22
CA TRP A 3 -8.59 19.17 0.26
C TRP A 3 -8.87 17.64 0.19
N ARG A 4 -10.17 17.29 0.17
CA ARG A 4 -10.61 15.88 0.17
C ARG A 4 -10.30 15.08 -1.11
N LYS A 5 -10.01 15.75 -2.24
CA LYS A 5 -9.81 15.05 -3.52
C LYS A 5 -8.35 14.77 -3.88
N ALA A 6 -7.40 15.54 -3.32
CA ALA A 6 -5.97 15.37 -3.65
C ALA A 6 -5.34 14.16 -2.95
N THR A 7 -5.68 13.90 -1.69
CA THR A 7 -5.11 12.78 -0.92
C THR A 7 -5.53 11.40 -1.44
N ALA A 8 -6.73 11.28 -2.02
CA ALA A 8 -7.22 10.01 -2.56
C ALA A 8 -6.46 9.53 -3.81
N ARG A 9 -5.90 10.46 -4.61
CA ARG A 9 -5.21 10.11 -5.87
C ARG A 9 -3.81 9.52 -5.64
N MET A 10 -3.08 9.99 -4.63
CA MET A 10 -1.69 9.56 -4.40
C MET A 10 -1.58 8.14 -3.82
N VAL A 11 -2.59 7.68 -3.08
CA VAL A 11 -2.64 6.31 -2.55
C VAL A 11 -2.77 5.27 -3.68
N TRP A 12 -3.43 5.62 -4.78
CA TRP A 12 -3.61 4.71 -5.94
C TRP A 12 -2.32 4.47 -6.72
N ALA A 13 -1.46 5.47 -6.86
CA ALA A 13 -0.22 5.35 -7.62
C ALA A 13 0.80 4.40 -6.96
N CYS A 14 0.80 4.30 -5.63
CA CYS A 14 1.75 3.43 -4.91
C CYS A 14 1.37 1.94 -4.89
N ILE A 15 0.11 1.59 -5.19
CA ILE A 15 -0.36 0.19 -5.17
C ILE A 15 -0.10 -0.52 -6.50
N ALA A 16 0.06 0.23 -7.62
CA ALA A 16 0.24 -0.33 -8.96
C ALA A 16 1.71 -0.59 -9.36
N ALA A 17 2.70 -0.13 -8.58
CA ALA A 17 4.13 -0.18 -8.97
C ALA A 17 4.92 -1.37 -8.41
N GLY A 18 4.26 -2.40 -7.89
CA GLY A 18 4.90 -3.58 -7.31
C GLY A 18 4.90 -4.83 -8.21
N GLY A 19 5.34 -4.72 -9.45
CA GLY A 19 5.37 -5.89 -10.34
C GLY A 19 6.44 -5.80 -11.43
N LEU A 20 7.27 -6.82 -11.47
CA LEU A 20 8.20 -7.30 -12.50
C LEU A 20 9.56 -6.60 -12.68
N ALA A 21 10.59 -7.32 -12.21
CA ALA A 21 11.84 -7.44 -12.90
C ALA A 21 12.24 -8.93 -12.90
N ALA A 22 12.02 -9.60 -14.02
CA ALA A 22 12.56 -10.93 -14.31
C ALA A 22 13.91 -10.77 -15.01
N ALA A 23 14.98 -11.24 -14.36
CA ALA A 23 16.28 -11.39 -14.98
C ALA A 23 16.48 -12.85 -15.41
N LEU A 24 16.64 -13.08 -16.70
CA LEU A 24 17.07 -14.32 -17.33
C LEU A 24 18.58 -14.47 -17.15
N GLY A 25 19.02 -15.55 -16.55
CA GLY A 25 20.42 -15.94 -16.43
C GLY A 25 20.57 -17.45 -16.54
N GLY A 26 21.31 -17.88 -17.55
CA GLY A 26 21.36 -19.17 -18.18
C GLY A 26 22.02 -20.31 -17.43
N CYS A 27 21.86 -21.49 -18.04
CA CYS A 27 22.34 -22.79 -17.67
C CYS A 27 23.86 -22.94 -17.70
N ALA A 28 24.40 -23.68 -16.74
CA ALA A 28 25.60 -24.49 -16.93
C ALA A 28 25.48 -25.78 -16.14
N SER A 29 25.44 -26.87 -16.85
CA SER A 29 25.51 -28.24 -16.34
C SER A 29 26.95 -28.61 -16.01
N SER A 30 27.19 -29.23 -14.85
CA SER A 30 28.33 -30.10 -14.65
C SER A 30 27.96 -31.25 -13.72
N SER A 31 28.02 -32.44 -14.30
CA SER A 31 27.90 -33.72 -13.62
C SER A 31 29.19 -34.05 -12.84
N SER A 32 29.07 -34.39 -11.57
CA SER A 32 30.10 -35.20 -10.89
C SER A 32 29.45 -36.20 -9.95
N ASN A 33 29.64 -37.49 -10.26
CA ASN A 33 29.38 -38.63 -9.40
C ASN A 33 30.20 -38.52 -8.10
N GLY A 34 29.56 -38.58 -6.97
CA GLY A 34 30.20 -38.67 -5.67
C GLY A 34 29.36 -39.51 -4.70
N ASN A 35 29.77 -40.74 -4.55
CA ASN A 35 29.22 -41.75 -3.63
C ASN A 35 29.51 -41.31 -2.17
N TRP A 36 28.50 -40.94 -1.36
CA TRP A 36 28.69 -40.70 0.07
C TRP A 36 27.87 -41.69 0.93
N ARG A 37 28.61 -42.43 1.69
CA ARG A 37 28.13 -43.38 2.66
C ARG A 37 27.25 -42.72 3.73
N GLN A 38 26.16 -43.40 4.09
CA GLN A 38 25.31 -43.10 5.24
C GLN A 38 26.17 -43.22 6.53
N SER A 39 26.17 -42.12 7.30
CA SER A 39 26.51 -42.18 8.72
C SER A 39 25.38 -41.45 9.46
N GLY A 40 24.69 -42.22 10.32
CA GLY A 40 23.58 -41.71 11.13
C GLY A 40 24.07 -40.63 12.10
N ALA A 41 23.40 -39.51 12.09
CA ALA A 41 23.36 -38.55 13.18
C ALA A 41 21.90 -38.11 13.32
N GLN A 42 21.32 -38.45 14.47
CA GLN A 42 20.04 -37.89 14.90
C GLN A 42 20.21 -36.38 15.04
N GLY A 43 19.75 -35.61 14.03
CA GLY A 43 19.76 -34.17 14.03
C GLY A 43 18.41 -33.65 14.50
N VAL A 44 18.45 -32.84 15.53
CA VAL A 44 17.42 -31.91 16.00
C VAL A 44 16.68 -31.32 14.79
N GLY A 45 15.35 -31.43 14.76
CA GLY A 45 14.50 -30.96 13.66
C GLY A 45 14.74 -29.49 13.32
N LYS A 46 15.48 -29.23 12.26
CA LYS A 46 15.39 -28.00 11.50
C LYS A 46 14.01 -28.04 10.86
N GLY A 47 13.13 -27.10 11.24
CA GLY A 47 11.90 -26.88 10.50
C GLY A 47 12.28 -26.70 9.04
N ASP A 48 11.86 -27.65 8.19
CA ASP A 48 12.09 -27.56 6.76
C ASP A 48 11.53 -26.24 6.24
N ILE A 49 12.32 -25.53 5.44
CA ILE A 49 11.84 -24.34 4.73
C ILE A 49 10.82 -24.87 3.72
N VAL A 50 9.54 -24.66 4.01
CA VAL A 50 8.44 -25.02 3.10
C VAL A 50 8.58 -24.17 1.83
N THR A 51 8.85 -24.82 0.72
CA THR A 51 8.96 -24.19 -0.60
C THR A 51 7.71 -24.47 -1.43
N GLN A 52 7.57 -23.75 -2.56
CA GLN A 52 6.46 -24.01 -3.51
C GLN A 52 6.45 -25.46 -4.04
N SER A 53 7.58 -26.16 -4.00
CA SER A 53 7.69 -27.57 -4.38
C SER A 53 7.05 -28.52 -3.36
N ASP A 54 6.90 -28.09 -2.11
CA ASP A 54 6.33 -28.88 -1.02
C ASP A 54 4.82 -28.70 -0.91
N GLU A 55 4.27 -27.74 -1.68
CA GLU A 55 2.84 -27.48 -1.74
C GLU A 55 2.12 -28.65 -2.41
N ASN A 56 1.05 -29.15 -1.78
CA ASN A 56 0.29 -30.23 -2.37
C ASN A 56 -0.35 -29.79 -3.71
N GLU A 57 -0.48 -30.69 -4.66
CA GLU A 57 -0.97 -30.45 -6.03
C GLU A 57 -2.38 -29.83 -6.05
N VAL A 58 -3.21 -30.06 -5.04
CA VAL A 58 -4.54 -29.45 -4.92
C VAL A 58 -4.41 -27.95 -4.69
N ARG A 59 -3.62 -27.55 -3.70
CA ARG A 59 -3.40 -26.13 -3.36
C ARG A 59 -2.69 -25.39 -4.51
N LYS A 60 -1.72 -26.03 -5.15
CA LYS A 60 -1.04 -25.45 -6.33
C LYS A 60 -2.04 -25.15 -7.47
N ARG A 61 -2.95 -26.07 -7.78
CA ARG A 61 -3.99 -25.83 -8.79
C ARG A 61 -4.93 -24.70 -8.39
N ALA A 62 -5.36 -24.65 -7.13
CA ALA A 62 -6.19 -23.56 -6.62
C ALA A 62 -5.49 -22.20 -6.73
N ARG A 63 -4.18 -22.15 -6.41
CA ARG A 63 -3.36 -20.95 -6.52
C ARG A 63 -3.22 -20.45 -7.96
N ILE A 64 -3.04 -21.34 -8.93
CA ILE A 64 -3.02 -20.97 -10.36
C ILE A 64 -4.34 -20.28 -10.76
N ARG A 65 -5.50 -20.80 -10.30
CA ARG A 65 -6.80 -20.14 -10.55
C ARG A 65 -6.90 -18.78 -9.87
N LEU A 66 -6.36 -18.64 -8.66
CA LEU A 66 -6.28 -17.35 -7.98
C LEU A 66 -5.43 -16.33 -8.73
N GLU A 67 -4.29 -16.73 -9.28
CA GLU A 67 -3.41 -15.88 -10.08
C GLU A 67 -4.13 -15.40 -11.37
N LEU A 68 -4.87 -16.30 -12.03
CA LEU A 68 -5.73 -15.93 -13.16
C LEU A 68 -6.81 -14.94 -12.75
N ALA A 69 -7.50 -15.20 -11.63
CA ALA A 69 -8.50 -14.28 -11.08
C ALA A 69 -7.91 -12.89 -10.81
N SER A 70 -6.72 -12.83 -10.21
CA SER A 70 -6.00 -11.58 -9.94
C SER A 70 -5.67 -10.82 -11.25
N THR A 71 -5.27 -11.55 -12.29
CA THR A 71 -4.99 -10.97 -13.61
C THR A 71 -6.28 -10.37 -14.22
N TYR A 72 -7.38 -11.11 -14.23
CA TYR A 72 -8.67 -10.60 -14.71
C TYR A 72 -9.19 -9.43 -13.87
N PHE A 73 -8.98 -9.45 -12.57
CA PHE A 73 -9.33 -8.34 -11.69
C PHE A 73 -8.58 -7.05 -12.05
N THR A 74 -7.28 -7.13 -12.29
CA THR A 74 -6.48 -5.95 -12.72
C THR A 74 -6.92 -5.40 -14.07
N GLN A 75 -7.50 -6.22 -14.93
CA GLN A 75 -8.09 -5.85 -16.22
C GLN A 75 -9.55 -5.39 -16.11
N ALA A 76 -10.09 -5.23 -14.90
CA ALA A 76 -11.49 -4.91 -14.63
C ALA A 76 -12.51 -5.94 -15.19
N GLN A 77 -12.07 -7.17 -15.49
CA GLN A 77 -12.92 -8.27 -15.95
C GLN A 77 -13.50 -9.01 -14.74
N TYR A 78 -14.34 -8.33 -13.97
CA TYR A 78 -14.78 -8.77 -12.65
C TYR A 78 -15.56 -10.09 -12.66
N THR A 79 -16.44 -10.29 -13.64
CA THR A 79 -17.22 -11.53 -13.76
C THR A 79 -16.33 -12.74 -13.99
N THR A 80 -15.37 -12.62 -14.93
CA THR A 80 -14.40 -13.68 -15.22
C THR A 80 -13.50 -13.95 -14.00
N ALA A 81 -13.09 -12.89 -13.29
CA ALA A 81 -12.33 -13.04 -12.06
C ALA A 81 -13.11 -13.82 -10.99
N LEU A 82 -14.41 -13.54 -10.82
CA LEU A 82 -15.28 -14.29 -9.89
C LEU A 82 -15.44 -15.76 -10.29
N ASP A 83 -15.52 -16.06 -11.59
CA ASP A 83 -15.59 -17.45 -12.07
C ASP A 83 -14.30 -18.23 -11.74
N GLU A 84 -13.12 -17.61 -11.90
CA GLU A 84 -11.85 -18.22 -11.52
C GLU A 84 -11.73 -18.39 -9.98
N ILE A 85 -12.20 -17.41 -9.19
CA ILE A 85 -12.30 -17.55 -7.72
C ILE A 85 -13.20 -18.72 -7.33
N LYS A 86 -14.35 -18.86 -7.98
CA LYS A 86 -15.26 -19.99 -7.72
C LYS A 86 -14.58 -21.33 -8.00
N GLN A 87 -13.79 -21.42 -9.08
CA GLN A 87 -13.03 -22.63 -9.40
C GLN A 87 -11.89 -22.87 -8.38
N ALA A 88 -11.17 -21.80 -7.97
CA ALA A 88 -10.13 -21.89 -6.94
C ALA A 88 -10.69 -22.45 -5.63
N LEU A 89 -11.82 -21.91 -5.15
CA LEU A 89 -12.47 -22.32 -3.92
C LEU A 89 -13.17 -23.71 -4.02
N ALA A 90 -13.54 -24.16 -5.21
CA ALA A 90 -14.00 -25.51 -5.43
C ALA A 90 -12.86 -26.53 -5.32
N ILE A 91 -11.64 -26.14 -5.66
CA ILE A 91 -10.42 -26.98 -5.53
C ILE A 91 -9.90 -26.94 -4.09
N ASP A 92 -9.75 -25.74 -3.51
CA ASP A 92 -9.30 -25.55 -2.13
C ASP A 92 -10.22 -24.55 -1.40
N PRO A 93 -11.22 -25.04 -0.67
CA PRO A 93 -12.14 -24.17 0.09
C PRO A 93 -11.46 -23.37 1.22
N THR A 94 -10.24 -23.75 1.61
CA THR A 94 -9.47 -23.12 2.69
C THR A 94 -8.55 -22.00 2.21
N LEU A 95 -8.53 -21.69 0.91
CA LEU A 95 -7.67 -20.67 0.32
C LEU A 95 -8.19 -19.26 0.66
N VAL A 96 -7.75 -18.73 1.82
CA VAL A 96 -8.19 -17.42 2.35
C VAL A 96 -7.96 -16.28 1.35
N SER A 97 -6.84 -16.29 0.63
CA SER A 97 -6.52 -15.29 -0.38
C SER A 97 -7.53 -15.24 -1.55
N ALA A 98 -8.17 -16.37 -1.87
CA ALA A 98 -9.24 -16.38 -2.87
C ALA A 98 -10.54 -15.73 -2.32
N VAL A 99 -10.84 -15.94 -1.04
CA VAL A 99 -11.97 -15.28 -0.37
C VAL A 99 -11.72 -13.77 -0.24
N GLU A 100 -10.49 -13.38 0.10
CA GLU A 100 -10.07 -11.98 0.15
C GLU A 100 -10.19 -11.30 -1.23
N LEU A 101 -9.66 -11.90 -2.29
CA LEU A 101 -9.77 -11.34 -3.65
C LEU A 101 -11.23 -11.23 -4.09
N ARG A 102 -12.10 -12.18 -3.71
CA ARG A 102 -13.53 -12.09 -3.96
C ARG A 102 -14.15 -10.85 -3.32
N ALA A 103 -13.75 -10.53 -2.08
CA ALA A 103 -14.20 -9.32 -1.40
C ALA A 103 -13.78 -8.06 -2.17
N LEU A 104 -12.53 -7.99 -2.62
CA LEU A 104 -12.01 -6.86 -3.41
C LEU A 104 -12.73 -6.73 -4.76
N ILE A 105 -13.08 -7.84 -5.40
CA ILE A 105 -13.85 -7.83 -6.66
C ILE A 105 -15.24 -7.27 -6.41
N TYR A 106 -15.96 -7.73 -5.37
CA TYR A 106 -17.28 -7.21 -5.04
C TYR A 106 -17.26 -5.72 -4.70
N ASP A 107 -16.22 -5.25 -3.95
CA ASP A 107 -16.04 -3.82 -3.69
C ASP A 107 -15.85 -3.02 -4.99
N ALA A 108 -15.03 -3.52 -5.92
CA ALA A 108 -14.82 -2.88 -7.22
C ALA A 108 -16.09 -2.86 -8.10
N MET A 109 -16.98 -3.83 -7.92
CA MET A 109 -18.29 -3.88 -8.57
C MET A 109 -19.35 -2.99 -7.89
N GLY A 110 -19.04 -2.41 -6.73
CA GLY A 110 -19.97 -1.62 -5.92
C GLY A 110 -20.93 -2.44 -5.07
N ASP A 111 -20.73 -3.74 -4.98
CA ASP A 111 -21.56 -4.64 -4.15
C ASP A 111 -21.02 -4.71 -2.72
N GLN A 112 -21.35 -3.69 -1.94
CA GLN A 112 -20.85 -3.52 -0.58
C GLN A 112 -21.23 -4.68 0.35
N ALA A 113 -22.45 -5.20 0.21
CA ALA A 113 -22.93 -6.27 1.08
C ALA A 113 -22.11 -7.55 0.88
N ARG A 114 -21.93 -7.99 -0.37
CA ARG A 114 -21.12 -9.18 -0.66
C ARG A 114 -19.64 -8.98 -0.40
N ALA A 115 -19.11 -7.75 -0.59
CA ALA A 115 -17.73 -7.42 -0.24
C ALA A 115 -17.48 -7.58 1.26
N GLU A 116 -18.34 -6.99 2.08
CA GLU A 116 -18.22 -7.07 3.53
C GLU A 116 -18.37 -8.51 4.06
N ASP A 117 -19.33 -9.26 3.55
CA ASP A 117 -19.50 -10.67 3.92
C ASP A 117 -18.29 -11.52 3.57
N ALA A 118 -17.68 -11.29 2.40
CA ALA A 118 -16.46 -11.99 2.00
C ALA A 118 -15.25 -11.62 2.88
N PHE A 119 -15.09 -10.34 3.28
CA PHE A 119 -14.05 -9.95 4.23
C PHE A 119 -14.25 -10.60 5.61
N LYS A 120 -15.48 -10.62 6.12
CA LYS A 120 -15.82 -11.30 7.39
C LYS A 120 -15.52 -12.80 7.30
N GLN A 121 -15.86 -13.43 6.17
CA GLN A 121 -15.54 -14.84 5.95
C GLN A 121 -14.03 -15.06 5.95
N ALA A 122 -13.24 -14.24 5.24
CA ALA A 122 -11.79 -14.36 5.23
C ALA A 122 -11.19 -14.25 6.65
N LEU A 123 -11.66 -13.30 7.45
CA LEU A 123 -11.25 -13.16 8.85
C LEU A 123 -11.74 -14.29 9.76
N SER A 124 -12.89 -14.93 9.46
CA SER A 124 -13.32 -16.11 10.21
C SER A 124 -12.42 -17.32 9.96
N MET A 125 -11.81 -17.40 8.77
CA MET A 125 -10.87 -18.46 8.41
C MET A 125 -9.47 -18.21 9.02
N GLU A 126 -8.99 -16.97 8.91
CA GLU A 126 -7.68 -16.55 9.45
C GLU A 126 -7.81 -15.20 10.20
N PRO A 127 -8.17 -15.19 11.50
CA PRO A 127 -8.45 -13.97 12.25
C PRO A 127 -7.28 -12.97 12.34
N ASN A 128 -6.06 -13.47 12.24
CA ASN A 128 -4.83 -12.68 12.36
C ASN A 128 -4.10 -12.48 11.02
N ASN A 129 -4.76 -12.74 9.90
CA ASN A 129 -4.16 -12.51 8.59
C ASN A 129 -3.98 -11.01 8.35
N ALA A 130 -2.72 -10.56 8.38
CA ALA A 130 -2.39 -9.13 8.26
C ALA A 130 -2.85 -8.51 6.93
N GLY A 131 -2.84 -9.28 5.84
CA GLY A 131 -3.32 -8.84 4.52
C GLY A 131 -4.82 -8.57 4.54
N VAL A 132 -5.59 -9.54 5.02
CA VAL A 132 -7.07 -9.43 5.11
C VAL A 132 -7.47 -8.29 6.04
N LEU A 133 -6.84 -8.18 7.22
CA LEU A 133 -7.06 -7.08 8.17
C LEU A 133 -6.80 -5.72 7.52
N HIS A 134 -5.68 -5.58 6.80
CA HIS A 134 -5.31 -4.37 6.08
C HIS A 134 -6.35 -4.02 5.00
N ASN A 135 -6.70 -4.97 4.14
CA ASN A 135 -7.60 -4.72 3.01
C ASN A 135 -9.04 -4.47 3.47
N TYR A 136 -9.50 -5.16 4.51
CA TYR A 136 -10.81 -4.87 5.11
C TYR A 136 -10.84 -3.51 5.79
N GLY A 137 -9.78 -3.15 6.53
CA GLY A 137 -9.63 -1.80 7.08
C GLY A 137 -9.68 -0.72 6.00
N TRP A 138 -9.01 -0.94 4.87
CA TRP A 138 -9.04 -0.02 3.73
C TRP A 138 -10.42 0.07 3.09
N TYR A 139 -11.10 -1.06 2.90
CA TYR A 139 -12.49 -1.10 2.43
C TYR A 139 -13.38 -0.22 3.31
N LEU A 140 -13.38 -0.43 4.64
CA LEU A 140 -14.18 0.35 5.57
C LEU A 140 -13.84 1.84 5.56
N CYS A 141 -12.55 2.17 5.47
CA CYS A 141 -12.08 3.55 5.37
C CYS A 141 -12.65 4.27 4.13
N ARG A 142 -12.60 3.63 2.97
CA ARG A 142 -13.19 4.15 1.72
C ARG A 142 -14.70 4.41 1.85
N HIS A 143 -15.39 3.58 2.60
CA HIS A 143 -16.81 3.73 2.91
C HIS A 143 -17.07 4.66 4.10
N LYS A 144 -16.04 5.36 4.62
CA LYS A 144 -16.09 6.31 5.74
C LYS A 144 -16.46 5.68 7.08
N GLU A 145 -16.32 4.39 7.21
CA GLU A 145 -16.54 3.66 8.46
C GLU A 145 -15.25 3.65 9.31
N PHE A 146 -14.73 4.85 9.59
CA PHE A 146 -13.42 5.07 10.20
C PHE A 146 -13.26 4.38 11.55
N ALA A 147 -14.29 4.40 12.38
CA ALA A 147 -14.26 3.77 13.70
C ALA A 147 -14.11 2.23 13.63
N ARG A 148 -14.62 1.61 12.58
CA ARG A 148 -14.47 0.17 12.33
C ARG A 148 -13.15 -0.17 11.64
N ALA A 149 -12.64 0.73 10.82
CA ALA A 149 -11.38 0.56 10.09
C ALA A 149 -10.15 0.60 11.01
N ASP A 150 -10.13 1.52 11.99
CA ASP A 150 -8.96 1.80 12.82
C ASP A 150 -8.42 0.56 13.57
N PRO A 151 -9.24 -0.23 14.30
CA PRO A 151 -8.77 -1.41 15.01
C PRO A 151 -8.20 -2.49 14.07
N LEU A 152 -8.70 -2.61 12.85
CA LEU A 152 -8.19 -3.58 11.88
C LEU A 152 -6.76 -3.22 11.43
N PHE A 153 -6.49 -1.94 11.18
CA PHE A 153 -5.13 -1.49 10.87
C PHE A 153 -4.17 -1.68 12.03
N VAL A 154 -4.63 -1.43 13.28
CA VAL A 154 -3.83 -1.69 14.48
C VAL A 154 -3.48 -3.17 14.58
N GLN A 155 -4.47 -4.04 14.41
CA GLN A 155 -4.25 -5.49 14.45
C GLN A 155 -3.32 -5.95 13.32
N ALA A 156 -3.49 -5.45 12.11
CA ALA A 156 -2.61 -5.75 10.96
C ALA A 156 -1.16 -5.32 11.20
N ALA A 157 -0.96 -4.13 11.78
CA ALA A 157 0.37 -3.59 12.05
C ALA A 157 1.10 -4.33 13.17
N ASN A 158 0.36 -4.93 14.10
CA ASN A 158 0.91 -5.64 15.26
C ASN A 158 1.19 -7.14 14.98
N GLN A 159 0.89 -7.66 13.77
CA GLN A 159 1.21 -9.04 13.44
C GLN A 159 2.73 -9.25 13.38
N PRO A 160 3.26 -10.29 14.06
CA PRO A 160 4.68 -10.60 14.03
C PRO A 160 5.20 -10.77 12.59
N MET A 161 6.37 -10.23 12.29
CA MET A 161 7.02 -10.32 10.98
C MET A 161 6.16 -9.86 9.78
N SER A 162 5.16 -9.02 10.04
CA SER A 162 4.26 -8.54 8.98
C SER A 162 4.95 -7.53 8.08
N LEU A 163 5.14 -7.88 6.82
CA LEU A 163 5.58 -6.97 5.76
C LEU A 163 4.53 -5.87 5.48
N THR A 164 3.32 -6.03 6.00
CA THR A 164 2.23 -5.06 5.83
C THR A 164 2.17 -4.01 6.94
N ALA A 165 2.97 -4.12 8.00
CA ALA A 165 2.92 -3.22 9.16
C ALA A 165 3.08 -1.74 8.74
N THR A 166 4.15 -1.42 8.02
CA THR A 166 4.41 -0.05 7.52
C THR A 166 3.29 0.46 6.64
N LYS A 167 2.81 -0.38 5.71
CA LYS A 167 1.71 -0.05 4.80
C LYS A 167 0.40 0.18 5.56
N SER A 168 0.10 -0.67 6.56
CA SER A 168 -1.11 -0.52 7.37
C SER A 168 -1.10 0.75 8.20
N LEU A 169 0.04 1.13 8.78
CA LEU A 169 0.21 2.38 9.50
C LEU A 169 0.08 3.60 8.60
N LEU A 170 0.64 3.56 7.39
CA LEU A 170 0.46 4.61 6.39
C LEU A 170 -1.02 4.79 6.05
N VAL A 171 -1.70 3.70 5.68
CA VAL A 171 -3.11 3.76 5.26
C VAL A 171 -4.00 4.15 6.44
N ARG A 172 -3.71 3.69 7.66
CA ARG A 172 -4.37 4.14 8.88
C ARG A 172 -4.25 5.66 9.05
N GLY A 173 -3.04 6.22 8.90
CA GLY A 173 -2.83 7.66 8.98
C GLY A 173 -3.61 8.44 7.92
N VAL A 174 -3.64 7.95 6.68
CA VAL A 174 -4.46 8.54 5.60
C VAL A 174 -5.95 8.48 5.94
N CYS A 175 -6.41 7.39 6.51
CA CYS A 175 -7.79 7.21 6.96
C CYS A 175 -8.15 8.20 8.07
N GLN A 176 -7.27 8.38 9.05
CA GLN A 176 -7.40 9.33 10.14
C GLN A 176 -7.41 10.79 9.64
N ILE A 177 -6.62 11.13 8.63
CA ILE A 177 -6.70 12.44 7.93
C ILE A 177 -8.12 12.65 7.36
N GLN A 178 -8.67 11.65 6.68
CA GLN A 178 -10.01 11.74 6.10
C GLN A 178 -11.10 11.88 7.18
N ALA A 179 -10.88 11.30 8.36
CA ALA A 179 -11.73 11.43 9.53
C ALA A 179 -11.56 12.76 10.28
N GLY A 180 -10.57 13.59 9.92
CA GLY A 180 -10.23 14.82 10.64
C GLY A 180 -9.44 14.61 11.93
N GLN A 181 -8.92 13.41 12.16
CA GLN A 181 -8.17 12.99 13.35
C GLN A 181 -6.67 13.28 13.16
N TRP A 182 -6.29 14.55 13.14
CA TRP A 182 -4.94 14.99 12.75
C TRP A 182 -3.85 14.55 13.72
N ALA A 183 -4.15 14.52 15.04
CA ALA A 183 -3.17 14.11 16.05
C ALA A 183 -2.88 12.60 15.98
N GLU A 184 -3.89 11.79 15.75
CA GLU A 184 -3.77 10.34 15.57
C GLU A 184 -3.08 10.00 14.24
N ALA A 185 -3.39 10.76 13.18
CA ALA A 185 -2.75 10.63 11.87
C ALA A 185 -1.24 10.89 11.97
N GLU A 186 -0.82 11.91 12.71
CA GLU A 186 0.61 12.17 12.94
C GLU A 186 1.28 10.96 13.58
N LYS A 187 0.70 10.39 14.64
CA LYS A 187 1.27 9.23 15.35
C LYS A 187 1.41 8.02 14.43
N SER A 188 0.36 7.72 13.66
CA SER A 188 0.37 6.58 12.74
C SER A 188 1.40 6.75 11.62
N LEU A 189 1.47 7.95 11.03
CA LEU A 189 2.41 8.26 9.94
C LEU A 189 3.85 8.35 10.45
N ALA A 190 4.08 8.91 11.65
CA ALA A 190 5.40 8.94 12.26
C ALA A 190 5.92 7.51 12.51
N LYS A 191 5.05 6.62 13.02
CA LYS A 191 5.41 5.22 13.22
C LYS A 191 5.67 4.48 11.90
N SER A 192 4.88 4.75 10.87
CA SER A 192 5.14 4.23 9.51
C SER A 192 6.50 4.74 8.98
N TYR A 193 6.82 6.01 9.20
CA TYR A 193 8.09 6.61 8.79
C TYR A 193 9.29 6.05 9.54
N GLU A 194 9.17 5.76 10.84
CA GLU A 194 10.22 5.09 11.63
C GLU A 194 10.55 3.70 11.05
N LEU A 195 9.55 2.97 10.58
CA LEU A 195 9.74 1.62 10.01
C LEU A 195 10.29 1.66 8.57
N ASP A 196 9.92 2.67 7.79
CA ASP A 196 10.38 2.85 6.42
C ASP A 196 10.54 4.35 6.08
N PRO A 197 11.70 4.95 6.43
CA PRO A 197 11.97 6.36 6.12
C PRO A 197 12.12 6.67 4.63
N ALA A 198 12.27 5.63 3.79
CA ALA A 198 12.44 5.79 2.35
C ALA A 198 11.10 5.93 1.61
N ASN A 199 9.97 5.66 2.26
CA ASN A 199 8.66 5.70 1.65
C ASN A 199 8.18 7.15 1.41
N PRO A 200 8.11 7.61 0.15
CA PRO A 200 7.74 8.99 -0.16
C PRO A 200 6.28 9.30 0.20
N ALA A 201 5.38 8.31 0.12
CA ALA A 201 3.98 8.52 0.47
C ALA A 201 3.81 8.77 1.97
N THR A 202 4.57 8.06 2.83
CA THR A 202 4.56 8.30 4.27
C THR A 202 5.10 9.68 4.59
N ALA A 203 6.26 10.06 4.00
CA ALA A 203 6.88 11.37 4.23
C ALA A 203 5.96 12.53 3.75
N TYR A 204 5.32 12.38 2.60
CA TYR A 204 4.37 13.35 2.08
C TYR A 204 3.16 13.55 3.02
N ASN A 205 2.51 12.46 3.42
CA ASN A 205 1.31 12.54 4.27
C ASN A 205 1.65 13.08 5.67
N LEU A 206 2.81 12.71 6.23
CA LEU A 206 3.28 13.26 7.50
C LEU A 206 3.56 14.77 7.38
N SER A 207 4.20 15.21 6.29
CA SER A 207 4.39 16.62 6.02
C SER A 207 3.07 17.37 5.90
N ALA A 208 2.08 16.78 5.21
CA ALA A 208 0.77 17.38 5.05
C ALA A 208 0.00 17.53 6.37
N VAL A 209 0.10 16.53 7.27
CA VAL A 209 -0.47 16.62 8.62
C VAL A 209 0.20 17.72 9.43
N LEU A 210 1.52 17.79 9.43
CA LEU A 210 2.29 18.81 10.15
C LEU A 210 2.01 20.22 9.61
N PHE A 211 1.88 20.35 8.30
CA PHE A 211 1.46 21.61 7.67
C PHE A 211 0.06 22.05 8.15
N HIS A 212 -0.89 21.12 8.20
CA HIS A 212 -2.24 21.40 8.72
C HIS A 212 -2.23 21.83 10.18
N LYS A 213 -1.32 21.30 10.98
CA LYS A 213 -1.12 21.66 12.40
C LYS A 213 -0.37 22.96 12.61
N GLY A 214 0.14 23.60 11.54
CA GLY A 214 0.98 24.80 11.61
C GLY A 214 2.44 24.55 11.98
N GLU A 215 2.88 23.29 12.01
CA GLU A 215 4.24 22.87 12.36
C GLU A 215 5.14 22.87 11.10
N PHE A 216 5.28 24.06 10.48
CA PHE A 216 5.85 24.23 9.14
C PHE A 216 7.30 23.78 9.02
N GLU A 217 8.14 24.00 10.04
CA GLU A 217 9.54 23.55 10.03
C GLU A 217 9.66 22.02 10.02
N ARG A 218 8.82 21.36 10.81
CA ARG A 218 8.77 19.89 10.80
C ARG A 218 8.23 19.38 9.46
N ALA A 219 7.19 20.03 8.92
CA ALA A 219 6.64 19.69 7.61
C ALA A 219 7.70 19.81 6.50
N ARG A 220 8.51 20.90 6.53
CA ARG A 220 9.62 21.12 5.61
C ARG A 220 10.64 19.98 5.62
N PHE A 221 10.97 19.46 6.79
CA PHE A 221 11.92 18.35 6.91
C PHE A 221 11.51 17.11 6.11
N TYR A 222 10.22 16.75 6.16
CA TYR A 222 9.72 15.56 5.46
C TYR A 222 9.53 15.81 3.97
N ILE A 223 8.97 16.96 3.57
CA ILE A 223 8.69 17.22 2.15
C ILE A 223 9.95 17.40 1.32
N ARG A 224 11.02 17.94 1.90
CA ARG A 224 12.31 18.04 1.21
C ARG A 224 12.87 16.68 0.82
N ARG A 225 12.67 15.65 1.62
CA ARG A 225 13.09 14.28 1.31
C ARG A 225 12.34 13.70 0.11
N VAL A 226 11.04 13.95 0.02
CA VAL A 226 10.23 13.56 -1.14
C VAL A 226 10.74 14.24 -2.40
N ASN A 227 10.97 15.55 -2.33
CA ASN A 227 11.36 16.37 -3.47
C ASN A 227 12.86 16.33 -3.81
N ALA A 228 13.70 15.68 -2.99
CA ALA A 228 15.12 15.47 -3.28
C ALA A 228 15.35 14.59 -4.50
N SER A 229 14.42 13.68 -4.80
CA SER A 229 14.44 12.85 -6.01
C SER A 229 13.44 13.41 -7.04
N SER A 230 13.95 13.77 -8.22
CA SER A 230 13.08 14.20 -9.31
C SER A 230 12.09 13.12 -9.77
N GLN A 231 12.38 11.85 -9.56
CA GLN A 231 11.48 10.75 -9.89
C GLN A 231 10.32 10.61 -8.88
N GLN A 232 10.53 11.01 -7.63
CA GLN A 232 9.53 10.93 -6.56
C GLN A 232 8.71 12.22 -6.43
N ALA A 233 9.27 13.36 -6.86
CA ALA A 233 8.58 14.63 -6.78
C ALA A 233 7.39 14.68 -7.75
N THR A 234 6.22 15.00 -7.21
CA THR A 234 4.96 15.18 -7.95
C THR A 234 4.49 16.63 -7.87
N ALA A 235 3.50 17.00 -8.67
CA ALA A 235 2.93 18.35 -8.59
C ALA A 235 2.42 18.68 -7.18
N GLU A 236 1.74 17.72 -6.53
CA GLU A 236 1.21 17.89 -5.17
C GLU A 236 2.34 18.03 -4.13
N SER A 237 3.45 17.28 -4.25
CA SER A 237 4.56 17.37 -3.30
C SER A 237 5.34 18.68 -3.45
N LEU A 238 5.56 19.15 -4.67
CA LEU A 238 6.16 20.45 -4.94
C LEU A 238 5.25 21.59 -4.47
N TRP A 239 3.95 21.45 -4.67
CA TRP A 239 2.98 22.43 -4.20
C TRP A 239 2.96 22.51 -2.67
N LEU A 240 2.94 21.40 -1.98
CA LEU A 240 3.04 21.37 -0.51
C LEU A 240 4.33 22.04 -0.04
N ALA A 241 5.47 21.77 -0.68
CA ALA A 241 6.74 22.44 -0.36
C ALA A 241 6.66 23.96 -0.60
N THR A 242 6.08 24.40 -1.71
CA THR A 242 5.86 25.81 -2.02
C THR A 242 5.03 26.51 -0.93
N ARG A 243 3.95 25.88 -0.48
CA ARG A 243 3.09 26.42 0.58
C ARG A 243 3.80 26.49 1.92
N ILE A 244 4.58 25.46 2.25
CA ILE A 244 5.39 25.43 3.48
C ILE A 244 6.39 26.59 3.48
N GLU A 245 7.15 26.78 2.39
CA GLU A 245 8.13 27.86 2.30
C GLU A 245 7.47 29.24 2.29
N HIS A 246 6.26 29.35 1.73
CA HIS A 246 5.45 30.56 1.85
C HIS A 246 5.07 30.88 3.30
N LYS A 247 4.63 29.88 4.07
CA LYS A 247 4.31 30.04 5.51
C LYS A 247 5.54 30.34 6.38
N LEU A 248 6.72 29.97 5.91
CA LEU A 248 8.01 30.22 6.58
C LEU A 248 8.68 31.53 6.12
N ASP A 249 7.97 32.33 5.32
CA ASP A 249 8.47 33.59 4.73
C ASP A 249 9.81 33.42 3.99
N ASN A 250 9.93 32.34 3.22
CA ASN A 250 11.12 32.02 2.42
C ASN A 250 10.79 32.10 0.90
N PRO A 251 10.71 33.31 0.32
CA PRO A 251 10.31 33.49 -1.06
C PRO A 251 11.28 32.86 -2.06
N THR A 252 12.58 32.85 -1.77
CA THR A 252 13.57 32.28 -2.68
C THR A 252 13.31 30.80 -2.94
N VAL A 253 13.22 30.01 -1.89
CA VAL A 253 13.01 28.54 -2.01
C VAL A 253 11.58 28.24 -2.49
N ARG A 254 10.59 29.04 -2.08
CA ARG A 254 9.22 28.95 -2.60
C ARG A 254 9.21 29.05 -4.13
N ASP A 255 9.92 30.05 -4.68
CA ASP A 255 9.93 30.32 -6.12
C ASP A 255 10.76 29.27 -6.89
N GLU A 256 11.78 28.65 -6.26
CA GLU A 256 12.48 27.49 -6.82
C GLU A 256 11.55 26.29 -7.00
N PHE A 257 10.70 25.97 -6.01
CA PHE A 257 9.68 24.92 -6.16
C PHE A 257 8.60 25.31 -7.19
N GLY A 258 8.21 26.59 -7.24
CA GLY A 258 7.31 27.13 -8.25
C GLY A 258 7.87 26.98 -9.66
N ALA A 259 9.17 27.24 -9.85
CA ALA A 259 9.83 27.02 -11.14
C ALA A 259 9.81 25.54 -11.55
N GLN A 260 10.01 24.63 -10.62
CA GLN A 260 9.88 23.18 -10.89
C GLN A 260 8.44 22.81 -11.28
N LEU A 261 7.41 23.37 -10.62
CA LEU A 261 6.01 23.18 -11.00
C LEU A 261 5.74 23.62 -12.44
N ARG A 262 6.18 24.82 -12.82
CA ARG A 262 6.03 25.36 -14.18
C ARG A 262 6.73 24.47 -15.23
N ASN A 263 7.95 24.07 -14.95
CA ASN A 263 8.78 23.38 -15.94
C ASN A 263 8.37 21.90 -16.12
N ARG A 264 7.96 21.24 -15.06
CA ARG A 264 7.70 19.79 -15.08
C ARG A 264 6.22 19.43 -15.12
N PHE A 265 5.37 20.31 -14.59
CA PHE A 265 3.94 20.09 -14.42
C PHE A 265 3.10 21.26 -14.88
N ALA A 266 3.48 21.90 -16.00
CA ALA A 266 2.90 23.14 -16.53
C ALA A 266 1.36 23.14 -16.67
N GLY A 267 0.74 21.98 -16.90
CA GLY A 267 -0.71 21.84 -17.02
C GLY A 267 -1.41 21.43 -15.72
N SER A 268 -0.69 21.31 -14.60
CA SER A 268 -1.28 20.89 -13.34
C SER A 268 -2.07 22.04 -12.69
N ARG A 269 -3.01 21.64 -11.83
CA ARG A 269 -3.74 22.58 -10.97
C ARG A 269 -2.78 23.34 -10.04
N GLU A 270 -1.77 22.66 -9.53
CA GLU A 270 -0.77 23.17 -8.59
C GLU A 270 0.09 24.27 -9.24
N ALA A 271 0.51 24.07 -10.49
CA ALA A 271 1.21 25.11 -11.25
C ALA A 271 0.33 26.35 -11.45
N ASN A 272 -0.95 26.18 -11.79
CA ASN A 272 -1.89 27.28 -11.93
C ASN A 272 -2.12 28.03 -10.60
N LEU A 273 -2.23 27.32 -9.49
CA LEU A 273 -2.38 27.93 -8.16
C LEU A 273 -1.13 28.75 -7.79
N PHE A 274 0.06 28.27 -8.16
CA PHE A 274 1.31 29.00 -7.98
C PHE A 274 1.31 30.31 -8.78
N GLU A 275 0.95 30.29 -10.08
CA GLU A 275 0.89 31.47 -10.94
C GLU A 275 -0.10 32.53 -10.42
N LEU A 276 -1.19 32.07 -9.81
CA LEU A 276 -2.19 32.95 -9.22
C LEU A 276 -1.85 33.43 -7.80
N GLY A 277 -0.72 32.98 -7.22
CA GLY A 277 -0.33 33.31 -5.85
C GLY A 277 -1.28 32.78 -4.78
N ARG A 278 -2.05 31.71 -5.05
CA ARG A 278 -3.13 31.20 -4.18
C ARG A 278 -2.61 30.14 -3.18
N PHE A 279 -1.61 30.52 -2.37
CA PHE A 279 -0.91 29.60 -1.46
C PHE A 279 -1.75 29.04 -0.30
N ASP A 280 -2.92 29.61 -0.04
CA ASP A 280 -3.82 29.16 1.04
C ASP A 280 -4.85 28.13 0.60
N GLU A 281 -4.82 27.69 -0.68
CA GLU A 281 -5.79 26.75 -1.28
C GLU A 281 -5.29 25.29 -1.46
#